data_b24758876b34270106fcb7bd02a9e1c2
#
_entry.id   b24758876b34270106fcb7bd02a9e1c2
#
_cell.length_a   1.000
_cell.length_b   1.000
_cell.length_c   1.000
_cell.angle_alpha   90.00
_cell.angle_beta   90.00
_cell.angle_gamma   90.00
#
_symmetry.space_group_name_H-M   'P 1'
#
loop_
_entity.id
_entity.type
_entity.pdbx_description
1 polymer ?
#
loop_
_entity_poly.entity_id
_entity_poly.type
_entity_poly.pdbx_seq_one_letter_code
_entity_poly.pdbx_strand_id
1 'polypeptide(L)'
;MAKRFDVRSTWKYTGYTLSPEQEVALEKIRKMRSSVVALSCGLGKTLTALHYAQELVDKGVEGYKAPVRCVFAVPKAATHAFEREFVTKLGKEYLLLTCKHKNVTWGDVDKHSFIIVEQSYLKTILPALVKVAETYPTYLFIDEAHCLQDDKTELSKSLLAIREKCLGVVAMTGTPLMNSIEGLFNLYHFVFPKVFPSWNAFRNRYCITKDREIYMRKKGQAFNPYGNKRIVKEIIGYQNMEELNKYLDMLTVKGSKTYNTDYHFLKCDLDPCREESYVQAAQGLLVTKEAKDWGARLHDLQRVVDGNPQIRDDGTLVPYPPGVVPNKQKLLLDCLKQVMERDEACLVYVEYLETVDMIKGFLESQKDILGYHAIHVLSGEIPEATRASIEVLMEKRDIVLMTSSGTASRNLQKANNLILFNTSFSLGNIIQTIGRICRTDSAFDTQHIYVLEVEGTIDTYKVMLFKDHLALVDKLMGSECRSTLTCDYVEIDRSRMDYIKKSILWQKGAGSTIRGGKSRGKKKSANELMENLKGAGTIIKKANFDDPSWGLDL
;
A
#
# COMPACT_ATOMS: atom_id res chain seq x y z
N MET A 1 -27.26 1.78 -31.90
CA MET A 1 -26.45 2.69 -31.06
C MET A 1 -27.11 2.77 -29.70
N ALA A 2 -26.62 2.03 -28.69
CA ALA A 2 -27.12 2.15 -27.34
C ALA A 2 -26.65 3.52 -26.78
N LYS A 3 -27.57 4.38 -26.40
CA LYS A 3 -27.29 5.63 -25.67
C LYS A 3 -26.47 5.26 -24.43
N ARG A 4 -25.20 5.67 -24.36
CA ARG A 4 -24.40 5.57 -23.12
C ARG A 4 -25.19 6.32 -22.03
N PHE A 5 -25.67 5.57 -21.06
CA PHE A 5 -26.32 6.13 -19.88
C PHE A 5 -25.28 6.97 -19.13
N ASP A 6 -25.46 8.28 -19.13
CA ASP A 6 -24.56 9.16 -18.36
C ASP A 6 -24.96 9.06 -16.87
N VAL A 7 -24.20 8.27 -16.13
CA VAL A 7 -24.42 8.05 -14.69
C VAL A 7 -24.40 9.37 -13.91
N ARG A 8 -23.70 10.40 -14.40
CA ARG A 8 -23.64 11.73 -13.76
C ARG A 8 -25.02 12.42 -13.72
N SER A 9 -25.87 12.18 -14.70
CA SER A 9 -27.22 12.74 -14.73
C SER A 9 -28.12 12.27 -13.60
N THR A 10 -27.73 11.19 -12.90
CA THR A 10 -28.48 10.66 -11.75
C THR A 10 -28.04 11.28 -10.42
N TRP A 11 -26.92 12.03 -10.38
CA TRP A 11 -26.42 12.62 -9.15
C TRP A 11 -27.25 13.85 -8.77
N LYS A 12 -27.88 13.78 -7.61
CA LYS A 12 -28.65 14.88 -7.05
C LYS A 12 -28.01 15.34 -5.76
N TYR A 13 -28.07 16.64 -5.51
CA TYR A 13 -27.70 17.19 -4.20
C TYR A 13 -28.60 16.60 -3.11
N THR A 14 -27.97 16.04 -2.08
CA THR A 14 -28.67 15.42 -0.94
C THR A 14 -28.39 16.14 0.37
N GLY A 15 -27.42 17.08 0.37
CA GLY A 15 -26.89 17.64 1.60
C GLY A 15 -26.16 16.61 2.45
N TYR A 16 -25.71 17.02 3.63
CA TYR A 16 -25.05 16.15 4.59
C TYR A 16 -25.09 16.76 5.99
N THR A 17 -24.86 15.89 6.98
CA THR A 17 -24.55 16.28 8.35
C THR A 17 -23.20 15.66 8.71
N LEU A 18 -22.32 16.40 9.34
CA LEU A 18 -21.05 15.88 9.82
C LEU A 18 -21.27 14.98 11.04
N SER A 19 -20.48 13.92 11.16
CA SER A 19 -20.42 13.13 12.39
C SER A 19 -19.67 13.90 13.49
N PRO A 20 -19.84 13.53 14.77
CA PRO A 20 -19.08 14.14 15.86
C PRO A 20 -17.56 14.09 15.65
N GLU A 21 -17.04 12.99 15.10
CA GLU A 21 -15.60 12.83 14.79
C GLU A 21 -15.16 13.77 13.67
N GLN A 22 -16.01 13.98 12.66
CA GLN A 22 -15.76 14.93 11.58
C GLN A 22 -15.79 16.37 12.06
N GLU A 23 -16.69 16.72 12.98
CA GLU A 23 -16.73 18.05 13.61
C GLU A 23 -15.44 18.33 14.39
N VAL A 24 -14.99 17.39 15.23
CA VAL A 24 -13.73 17.50 15.97
C VAL A 24 -12.54 17.64 15.02
N ALA A 25 -12.52 16.85 13.94
CA ALA A 25 -11.50 16.94 12.90
C ALA A 25 -11.50 18.31 12.22
N LEU A 26 -12.66 18.82 11.88
CA LEU A 26 -12.85 20.13 11.24
C LEU A 26 -12.39 21.28 12.14
N GLU A 27 -12.71 21.25 13.43
CA GLU A 27 -12.22 22.25 14.39
C GLU A 27 -10.68 22.29 14.44
N LYS A 28 -10.03 21.12 14.40
CA LYS A 28 -8.57 21.04 14.39
C LYS A 28 -7.99 21.58 13.09
N ILE A 29 -8.62 21.27 11.94
CA ILE A 29 -8.20 21.79 10.63
C ILE A 29 -8.33 23.33 10.60
N ARG A 30 -9.42 23.89 11.12
CA ARG A 30 -9.65 25.37 11.16
C ARG A 30 -8.56 26.11 11.95
N LYS A 31 -8.03 25.50 13.01
CA LYS A 31 -6.95 26.10 13.84
C LYS A 31 -5.58 26.10 13.14
N MET A 32 -5.43 25.27 12.10
CA MET A 32 -4.20 25.11 11.34
C MET A 32 -4.43 25.52 9.89
N ARG A 33 -3.54 26.33 9.31
CA ARG A 33 -3.62 26.61 7.86
C ARG A 33 -3.23 25.40 7.00
N SER A 34 -2.43 24.51 7.56
CA SER A 34 -2.01 23.25 6.92
C SER A 34 -2.18 22.11 7.90
N SER A 35 -2.58 20.94 7.41
CA SER A 35 -2.79 19.76 8.23
C SER A 35 -2.56 18.46 7.47
N VAL A 36 -2.13 17.42 8.18
CA VAL A 36 -2.22 16.04 7.72
C VAL A 36 -3.50 15.46 8.31
N VAL A 37 -4.43 15.06 7.47
CA VAL A 37 -5.72 14.48 7.89
C VAL A 37 -5.62 12.97 7.78
N ALA A 38 -5.35 12.33 8.93
CA ALA A 38 -5.15 10.88 9.06
C ALA A 38 -6.37 10.21 9.70
N LEU A 39 -7.54 10.46 9.14
CA LEU A 39 -8.76 9.75 9.54
C LEU A 39 -8.74 8.33 8.94
N SER A 40 -9.14 7.33 9.72
CA SER A 40 -9.27 5.96 9.22
C SER A 40 -10.16 5.86 7.98
N CYS A 41 -10.00 4.80 7.20
CA CYS A 41 -10.85 4.58 6.03
C CYS A 41 -12.33 4.53 6.46
N GLY A 42 -13.21 5.23 5.71
CA GLY A 42 -14.65 5.30 6.03
C GLY A 42 -15.06 6.45 6.95
N LEU A 43 -14.14 7.11 7.67
CA LEU A 43 -14.49 8.25 8.55
C LEU A 43 -14.76 9.57 7.80
N GLY A 44 -14.90 9.53 6.48
CA GLY A 44 -15.31 10.67 5.67
C GLY A 44 -14.25 11.77 5.55
N LYS A 45 -12.97 11.42 5.38
CA LYS A 45 -11.88 12.37 5.06
C LYS A 45 -12.28 13.35 3.97
N THR A 46 -12.79 12.83 2.86
CA THR A 46 -13.23 13.62 1.70
C THR A 46 -14.29 14.63 2.10
N LEU A 47 -15.34 14.19 2.80
CA LEU A 47 -16.43 15.06 3.22
C LEU A 47 -15.95 16.17 4.17
N THR A 48 -15.11 15.85 5.14
CA THR A 48 -14.50 16.85 6.06
C THR A 48 -13.70 17.90 5.30
N ALA A 49 -12.89 17.46 4.32
CA ALA A 49 -12.08 18.36 3.49
C ALA A 49 -12.95 19.22 2.56
N LEU A 50 -14.00 18.65 1.97
CA LEU A 50 -14.95 19.38 1.13
C LEU A 50 -15.71 20.44 1.94
N HIS A 51 -16.14 20.11 3.16
CA HIS A 51 -16.78 21.07 4.06
C HIS A 51 -15.85 22.23 4.39
N TYR A 52 -14.59 21.95 4.76
CA TYR A 52 -13.61 22.98 5.05
C TYR A 52 -13.33 23.88 3.82
N ALA A 53 -13.22 23.28 2.64
CA ALA A 53 -13.04 24.04 1.40
C ALA A 53 -14.24 24.96 1.10
N GLN A 54 -15.45 24.49 1.35
CA GLN A 54 -16.67 25.31 1.22
C GLN A 54 -16.63 26.50 2.17
N GLU A 55 -16.28 26.26 3.45
CA GLU A 55 -16.14 27.37 4.41
C GLU A 55 -15.11 28.41 3.99
N LEU A 56 -13.97 27.98 3.47
CA LEU A 56 -12.93 28.88 2.99
C LEU A 56 -13.42 29.75 1.82
N VAL A 57 -14.18 29.17 0.90
CA VAL A 57 -14.75 29.89 -0.25
C VAL A 57 -15.87 30.83 0.18
N ASP A 58 -16.77 30.39 1.05
CA ASP A 58 -17.95 31.14 1.46
C ASP A 58 -17.59 32.29 2.45
N LYS A 59 -16.63 32.07 3.37
CA LYS A 59 -16.21 33.06 4.39
C LYS A 59 -15.00 33.92 3.98
N GLY A 60 -14.24 33.48 2.99
CA GLY A 60 -12.94 34.07 2.65
C GLY A 60 -11.86 33.76 3.69
N VAL A 61 -10.70 34.36 3.53
CA VAL A 61 -9.57 34.24 4.45
C VAL A 61 -9.19 35.63 4.95
N GLU A 62 -9.07 35.79 6.24
CA GLU A 62 -8.70 37.05 6.88
C GLU A 62 -7.39 37.62 6.29
N GLY A 63 -7.41 38.92 5.98
CA GLY A 63 -6.30 39.61 5.35
C GLY A 63 -6.28 39.53 3.82
N TYR A 64 -7.21 38.83 3.17
CA TYR A 64 -7.30 38.70 1.72
C TYR A 64 -8.67 39.19 1.22
N LYS A 65 -8.66 40.11 0.22
CA LYS A 65 -9.89 40.57 -0.43
C LYS A 65 -10.29 39.74 -1.65
N ALA A 66 -9.33 39.05 -2.25
CA ALA A 66 -9.56 38.21 -3.41
C ALA A 66 -10.28 36.91 -3.02
N PRO A 67 -11.12 36.34 -3.92
CA PRO A 67 -11.83 35.11 -3.67
C PRO A 67 -10.86 33.93 -3.50
N VAL A 68 -11.20 33.01 -2.57
CA VAL A 68 -10.38 31.83 -2.31
C VAL A 68 -10.51 30.80 -3.43
N ARG A 69 -9.42 30.12 -3.73
CA ARG A 69 -9.38 28.98 -4.64
C ARG A 69 -9.01 27.72 -3.87
N CYS A 70 -9.74 26.62 -4.13
CA CYS A 70 -9.50 25.31 -3.56
C CYS A 70 -9.15 24.33 -4.69
N VAL A 71 -7.90 23.86 -4.69
CA VAL A 71 -7.38 22.91 -5.66
C VAL A 71 -7.32 21.53 -5.03
N PHE A 72 -8.02 20.55 -5.61
CA PHE A 72 -8.05 19.17 -5.15
C PHE A 72 -7.24 18.29 -6.11
N ALA A 73 -6.15 17.72 -5.63
CA ALA A 73 -5.36 16.72 -6.36
C ALA A 73 -5.86 15.33 -5.99
N VAL A 74 -6.52 14.64 -6.92
CA VAL A 74 -7.23 13.39 -6.68
C VAL A 74 -6.64 12.26 -7.52
N PRO A 75 -6.39 11.05 -6.97
CA PRO A 75 -5.96 9.91 -7.75
C PRO A 75 -6.95 9.57 -8.88
N LYS A 76 -6.44 9.13 -10.03
CA LYS A 76 -7.29 8.75 -11.17
C LYS A 76 -8.39 7.75 -10.80
N ALA A 77 -8.05 6.75 -10.00
CA ALA A 77 -9.01 5.73 -9.57
C ALA A 77 -10.12 6.27 -8.65
N ALA A 78 -9.84 7.35 -7.91
CA ALA A 78 -10.77 7.97 -6.97
C ALA A 78 -11.58 9.13 -7.58
N THR A 79 -11.18 9.64 -8.75
CA THR A 79 -11.74 10.87 -9.35
C THR A 79 -13.26 10.81 -9.49
N HIS A 80 -13.82 9.71 -9.97
CA HIS A 80 -15.26 9.56 -10.16
C HIS A 80 -16.03 9.53 -8.81
N ALA A 81 -15.50 8.84 -7.82
CA ALA A 81 -16.11 8.77 -6.48
C ALA A 81 -16.05 10.14 -5.78
N PHE A 82 -14.91 10.83 -5.90
CA PHE A 82 -14.71 12.17 -5.35
C PHE A 82 -15.66 13.19 -6.01
N GLU A 83 -15.75 13.17 -7.34
CA GLU A 83 -16.67 14.02 -8.10
C GLU A 83 -18.13 13.79 -7.70
N ARG A 84 -18.55 12.53 -7.56
CA ARG A 84 -19.90 12.18 -7.10
C ARG A 84 -20.16 12.74 -5.71
N GLU A 85 -19.23 12.59 -4.77
CA GLU A 85 -19.35 13.10 -3.42
C GLU A 85 -19.41 14.63 -3.42
N PHE A 86 -18.60 15.29 -4.22
CA PHE A 86 -18.65 16.74 -4.40
C PHE A 86 -20.01 17.21 -4.86
N VAL A 87 -20.54 16.63 -5.94
CA VAL A 87 -21.86 17.01 -6.51
C VAL A 87 -22.99 16.75 -5.53
N THR A 88 -23.03 15.56 -4.93
CA THR A 88 -24.13 15.15 -4.05
C THR A 88 -24.11 15.86 -2.70
N LYS A 89 -22.95 16.26 -2.20
CA LYS A 89 -22.80 16.84 -0.86
C LYS A 89 -22.67 18.36 -0.90
N LEU A 90 -21.87 18.92 -1.80
CA LEU A 90 -21.70 20.38 -1.89
C LEU A 90 -22.70 21.05 -2.84
N GLY A 91 -22.97 20.45 -4.00
CA GLY A 91 -23.86 21.04 -5.01
C GLY A 91 -23.35 22.37 -5.58
N LYS A 92 -22.03 22.63 -5.54
CA LYS A 92 -21.39 23.85 -6.02
C LYS A 92 -20.83 23.65 -7.42
N GLU A 93 -20.57 24.78 -8.13
CA GLU A 93 -19.85 24.73 -9.40
C GLU A 93 -18.38 24.36 -9.20
N TYR A 94 -17.84 23.57 -10.08
CA TYR A 94 -16.45 23.11 -10.06
C TYR A 94 -15.89 22.92 -11.48
N LEU A 95 -14.57 22.94 -11.59
CA LEU A 95 -13.84 22.54 -12.78
C LEU A 95 -13.18 21.18 -12.54
N LEU A 96 -13.50 20.19 -13.37
CA LEU A 96 -12.83 18.89 -13.37
C LEU A 96 -11.80 18.84 -14.49
N LEU A 97 -10.53 18.56 -14.13
CA LEU A 97 -9.40 18.46 -15.04
C LEU A 97 -8.82 17.06 -15.02
N THR A 98 -8.90 16.38 -16.15
CA THR A 98 -8.38 15.03 -16.35
C THR A 98 -7.53 14.93 -17.62
N CYS A 99 -6.84 13.84 -17.84
CA CYS A 99 -6.03 13.59 -19.04
C CYS A 99 -6.84 13.64 -20.37
N LYS A 100 -8.17 13.69 -20.31
CA LYS A 100 -9.04 13.85 -21.48
C LYS A 100 -9.14 15.31 -21.97
N HIS A 101 -8.82 16.27 -21.13
CA HIS A 101 -8.86 17.70 -21.46
C HIS A 101 -7.58 18.11 -22.17
N LYS A 102 -7.74 18.70 -23.36
CA LYS A 102 -6.61 19.23 -24.14
C LYS A 102 -6.66 20.75 -24.13
N ASN A 103 -5.48 21.38 -24.13
CA ASN A 103 -5.34 22.85 -24.28
C ASN A 103 -6.06 23.67 -23.19
N VAL A 104 -6.02 23.22 -21.93
CA VAL A 104 -6.56 23.97 -20.79
C VAL A 104 -5.70 25.22 -20.58
N THR A 105 -6.34 26.37 -20.62
CA THR A 105 -5.71 27.67 -20.44
C THR A 105 -5.91 28.21 -19.02
N TRP A 106 -5.13 29.25 -18.67
CA TRP A 106 -5.37 30.01 -17.45
C TRP A 106 -6.81 30.50 -17.33
N GLY A 107 -7.37 31.06 -18.40
CA GLY A 107 -8.71 31.63 -18.40
C GLY A 107 -9.83 30.59 -18.16
N ASP A 108 -9.56 29.32 -18.40
CA ASP A 108 -10.50 28.24 -18.09
C ASP A 108 -10.48 27.93 -16.59
N VAL A 109 -9.30 28.02 -15.96
CA VAL A 109 -9.11 27.68 -14.54
C VAL A 109 -9.50 28.84 -13.62
N ASP A 110 -9.26 30.08 -14.05
CA ASP A 110 -9.44 31.31 -13.28
C ASP A 110 -10.87 31.55 -12.77
N LYS A 111 -11.86 31.07 -13.51
CA LYS A 111 -13.29 31.32 -13.23
C LYS A 111 -13.84 30.50 -12.05
N HIS A 112 -13.14 29.45 -11.64
CA HIS A 112 -13.67 28.45 -10.71
C HIS A 112 -13.03 28.56 -9.32
N SER A 113 -13.85 28.58 -8.28
CA SER A 113 -13.38 28.50 -6.88
C SER A 113 -12.97 27.09 -6.48
N PHE A 114 -13.57 26.06 -7.06
CA PHE A 114 -13.26 24.66 -6.81
C PHE A 114 -12.70 24.02 -8.07
N ILE A 115 -11.48 23.50 -7.99
CA ILE A 115 -10.74 22.90 -9.09
C ILE A 115 -10.33 21.50 -8.68
N ILE A 116 -10.93 20.49 -9.32
CA ILE A 116 -10.61 19.07 -9.10
C ILE A 116 -9.68 18.63 -10.21
N VAL A 117 -8.50 18.12 -9.86
CA VAL A 117 -7.46 17.74 -10.80
C VAL A 117 -7.06 16.29 -10.59
N GLU A 118 -7.10 15.49 -11.64
CA GLU A 118 -6.52 14.16 -11.64
C GLU A 118 -5.00 14.24 -11.46
N GLN A 119 -4.44 13.53 -10.47
CA GLN A 119 -2.99 13.56 -10.15
C GLN A 119 -2.12 13.23 -11.36
N SER A 120 -2.56 12.32 -12.23
CA SER A 120 -1.86 11.97 -13.48
C SER A 120 -1.79 13.12 -14.50
N TYR A 121 -2.65 14.12 -14.37
CA TYR A 121 -2.74 15.27 -15.26
C TYR A 121 -2.06 16.53 -14.72
N LEU A 122 -1.66 16.55 -13.45
CA LEU A 122 -1.09 17.73 -12.77
C LEU A 122 0.10 18.35 -13.51
N LYS A 123 1.03 17.53 -14.00
CA LYS A 123 2.20 18.01 -14.73
C LYS A 123 1.83 18.84 -15.95
N THR A 124 0.78 18.44 -16.67
CA THR A 124 0.34 19.12 -17.91
C THR A 124 -0.22 20.50 -17.64
N ILE A 125 -0.95 20.67 -16.53
CA ILE A 125 -1.62 21.94 -16.22
C ILE A 125 -0.90 22.76 -15.13
N LEU A 126 0.30 22.31 -14.73
CA LEU A 126 1.07 22.93 -13.65
C LEU A 126 1.23 24.45 -13.81
N PRO A 127 1.57 25.00 -15.01
CA PRO A 127 1.72 26.45 -15.17
C PRO A 127 0.42 27.23 -14.86
N ALA A 128 -0.73 26.69 -15.23
CA ALA A 128 -2.01 27.34 -14.95
C ALA A 128 -2.34 27.33 -13.45
N LEU A 129 -2.10 26.21 -12.77
CA LEU A 129 -2.36 26.08 -11.32
C LEU A 129 -1.41 26.92 -10.48
N VAL A 130 -0.13 26.99 -10.84
CA VAL A 130 0.85 27.88 -10.18
C VAL A 130 0.40 29.33 -10.31
N LYS A 131 -0.02 29.76 -11.50
CA LYS A 131 -0.54 31.12 -11.73
C LYS A 131 -1.82 31.39 -10.92
N VAL A 132 -2.71 30.41 -10.74
CA VAL A 132 -3.87 30.54 -9.84
C VAL A 132 -3.41 30.81 -8.41
N ALA A 133 -2.47 30.02 -7.92
CA ALA A 133 -1.97 30.15 -6.56
C ALA A 133 -1.14 31.42 -6.31
N GLU A 134 -0.57 32.01 -7.36
CA GLU A 134 0.11 33.33 -7.31
C GLU A 134 -0.88 34.50 -7.34
N THR A 135 -2.05 34.30 -7.94
CA THR A 135 -3.05 35.37 -8.12
C THR A 135 -4.07 35.41 -6.98
N TYR A 136 -4.44 34.27 -6.45
CA TYR A 136 -5.50 34.12 -5.44
C TYR A 136 -5.03 33.44 -4.16
N PRO A 137 -5.64 33.75 -3.00
CA PRO A 137 -5.46 32.96 -1.80
C PRO A 137 -5.92 31.53 -2.08
N THR A 138 -4.96 30.61 -2.18
CA THR A 138 -5.21 29.24 -2.63
C THR A 138 -4.90 28.23 -1.55
N TYR A 139 -5.78 27.24 -1.40
CA TYR A 139 -5.59 26.04 -0.57
C TYR A 139 -5.46 24.80 -1.43
N LEU A 140 -4.46 23.98 -1.13
CA LEU A 140 -4.20 22.72 -1.83
C LEU A 140 -4.68 21.53 -0.97
N PHE A 141 -5.62 20.78 -1.50
CA PHE A 141 -6.13 19.56 -0.92
C PHE A 141 -5.57 18.37 -1.70
N ILE A 142 -4.94 17.42 -1.02
CA ILE A 142 -4.31 16.26 -1.66
C ILE A 142 -4.98 15.01 -1.12
N ASP A 143 -5.72 14.33 -1.95
CA ASP A 143 -6.29 13.02 -1.62
C ASP A 143 -5.25 11.93 -1.85
N GLU A 144 -5.27 10.90 -0.99
CA GLU A 144 -4.25 9.85 -0.91
C GLU A 144 -2.82 10.43 -0.88
N ALA A 145 -2.60 11.35 0.06
CA ALA A 145 -1.35 12.12 0.20
C ALA A 145 -0.10 11.26 0.50
N HIS A 146 -0.25 9.94 0.67
CA HIS A 146 0.88 9.03 0.72
C HIS A 146 1.73 9.05 -0.57
N CYS A 147 1.20 9.54 -1.69
CA CYS A 147 1.99 9.79 -2.90
C CYS A 147 3.17 10.75 -2.68
N LEU A 148 3.14 11.59 -1.63
CA LEU A 148 4.22 12.51 -1.25
C LEU A 148 5.38 11.82 -0.53
N GLN A 149 5.26 10.55 -0.17
CA GLN A 149 6.32 9.83 0.55
C GLN A 149 7.57 9.56 -0.31
N ASP A 150 7.45 9.63 -1.63
CA ASP A 150 8.58 9.68 -2.56
C ASP A 150 8.66 11.08 -3.20
N ASP A 151 9.59 11.90 -2.72
CA ASP A 151 9.84 13.27 -3.17
C ASP A 151 10.43 13.37 -4.58
N LYS A 152 10.92 12.25 -5.13
CA LYS A 152 11.58 12.20 -6.44
C LYS A 152 10.60 12.06 -7.59
N THR A 153 9.35 11.70 -7.32
CA THR A 153 8.34 11.54 -8.36
C THR A 153 7.97 12.86 -9.02
N GLU A 154 7.57 12.81 -10.28
CA GLU A 154 7.09 13.99 -11.01
C GLU A 154 5.81 14.57 -10.39
N LEU A 155 4.99 13.71 -9.78
CA LEU A 155 3.81 14.12 -9.05
C LEU A 155 4.17 14.96 -7.83
N SER A 156 5.09 14.46 -6.98
CA SER A 156 5.54 15.17 -5.77
C SER A 156 6.16 16.52 -6.12
N LYS A 157 6.98 16.57 -7.18
CA LYS A 157 7.59 17.83 -7.66
C LYS A 157 6.54 18.83 -8.16
N SER A 158 5.54 18.35 -8.91
CA SER A 158 4.45 19.20 -9.40
C SER A 158 3.60 19.75 -8.25
N LEU A 159 3.27 18.91 -7.28
CA LEU A 159 2.54 19.33 -6.09
C LEU A 159 3.35 20.33 -5.25
N LEU A 160 4.67 20.15 -5.13
CA LEU A 160 5.54 21.07 -4.40
C LEU A 160 5.54 22.46 -5.03
N ALA A 161 5.63 22.54 -6.36
CA ALA A 161 5.61 23.83 -7.07
C ALA A 161 4.30 24.62 -6.84
N ILE A 162 3.15 23.93 -6.76
CA ILE A 162 1.86 24.55 -6.42
C ILE A 162 1.85 24.95 -4.94
N ARG A 163 2.30 24.04 -4.07
CA ARG A 163 2.31 24.19 -2.60
C ARG A 163 3.07 25.45 -2.16
N GLU A 164 4.19 25.76 -2.79
CA GLU A 164 5.02 26.93 -2.45
C GLU A 164 4.28 28.27 -2.62
N LYS A 165 3.21 28.29 -3.40
CA LYS A 165 2.36 29.47 -3.65
C LYS A 165 1.05 29.43 -2.86
N CYS A 166 0.73 28.31 -2.23
CA CYS A 166 -0.53 28.15 -1.47
C CYS A 166 -0.43 28.73 -0.05
N LEU A 167 -1.56 29.21 0.45
CA LEU A 167 -1.71 29.65 1.84
C LEU A 167 -1.71 28.47 2.82
N GLY A 168 -2.30 27.36 2.41
CA GLY A 168 -2.41 26.16 3.23
C GLY A 168 -2.52 24.88 2.42
N VAL A 169 -2.23 23.77 3.08
CA VAL A 169 -2.29 22.41 2.52
C VAL A 169 -3.05 21.49 3.44
N VAL A 170 -4.00 20.76 2.89
CA VAL A 170 -4.71 19.68 3.57
C VAL A 170 -4.35 18.36 2.89
N ALA A 171 -3.47 17.61 3.52
CA ALA A 171 -2.98 16.32 3.02
C ALA A 171 -3.79 15.18 3.66
N MET A 172 -4.67 14.56 2.88
CA MET A 172 -5.56 13.49 3.34
C MET A 172 -4.95 12.12 3.06
N THR A 173 -4.84 11.28 4.06
CA THR A 173 -4.37 9.90 3.90
C THR A 173 -4.91 9.01 5.02
N GLY A 174 -5.29 7.77 4.69
CA GLY A 174 -5.58 6.76 5.71
C GLY A 174 -4.32 6.12 6.30
N THR A 175 -3.18 6.33 5.65
CA THR A 175 -1.90 5.68 5.96
C THR A 175 -0.75 6.70 5.88
N PRO A 176 -0.56 7.56 6.90
CA PRO A 176 0.51 8.56 6.90
C PRO A 176 1.92 7.93 6.94
N LEU A 177 2.02 6.71 7.41
CA LEU A 177 3.24 5.90 7.33
C LEU A 177 2.95 4.66 6.47
N MET A 178 3.50 4.62 5.25
CA MET A 178 3.31 3.45 4.36
C MET A 178 4.46 2.45 4.41
N ASN A 179 5.70 2.90 4.19
CA ASN A 179 6.81 1.97 4.00
C ASN A 179 8.06 2.33 4.80
N SER A 180 8.26 3.60 5.16
CA SER A 180 9.49 4.02 5.82
C SER A 180 9.33 5.34 6.58
N ILE A 181 10.21 5.56 7.56
CA ILE A 181 10.28 6.83 8.28
C ILE A 181 10.74 7.98 7.37
N GLU A 182 11.47 7.70 6.29
CA GLU A 182 11.82 8.69 5.27
C GLU A 182 10.57 9.17 4.53
N GLY A 183 9.67 8.25 4.16
CA GLY A 183 8.38 8.59 3.58
C GLY A 183 7.51 9.43 4.53
N LEU A 184 7.51 9.09 5.82
CA LEU A 184 6.85 9.91 6.84
C LEU A 184 7.46 11.33 6.84
N PHE A 185 8.79 11.44 6.91
CA PHE A 185 9.46 12.74 6.83
C PHE A 185 9.03 13.53 5.58
N ASN A 186 9.06 12.92 4.41
CA ASN A 186 8.72 13.59 3.15
C ASN A 186 7.29 14.17 3.17
N LEU A 187 6.31 13.40 3.65
CA LEU A 187 4.94 13.87 3.81
C LEU A 187 4.86 15.09 4.74
N TYR A 188 5.47 15.00 5.94
CA TYR A 188 5.39 16.08 6.91
C TYR A 188 6.26 17.27 6.56
N HIS A 189 7.41 17.08 5.93
CA HIS A 189 8.21 18.15 5.35
C HIS A 189 7.45 18.92 4.27
N PHE A 190 6.74 18.20 3.40
CA PHE A 190 5.91 18.83 2.39
C PHE A 190 4.85 19.75 3.01
N VAL A 191 4.15 19.31 4.03
CA VAL A 191 3.07 20.08 4.67
C VAL A 191 3.63 21.14 5.63
N PHE A 192 4.68 20.82 6.40
CA PHE A 192 5.26 21.63 7.48
C PHE A 192 6.79 21.80 7.35
N PRO A 193 7.30 22.43 6.28
CA PRO A 193 8.75 22.52 6.06
C PRO A 193 9.50 23.30 7.12
N LYS A 194 8.81 24.15 7.89
CA LYS A 194 9.44 24.88 9.01
C LYS A 194 9.65 24.00 10.24
N VAL A 195 8.80 22.98 10.43
CA VAL A 195 8.91 22.04 11.57
C VAL A 195 9.94 20.94 11.27
N PHE A 196 9.90 20.40 10.06
CA PHE A 196 10.84 19.39 9.58
C PHE A 196 11.66 19.94 8.39
N PRO A 197 12.71 20.74 8.64
CA PRO A 197 13.36 21.53 7.59
C PRO A 197 14.24 20.69 6.64
N SER A 198 14.82 19.59 7.10
CA SER A 198 15.67 18.74 6.27
C SER A 198 15.72 17.29 6.74
N TRP A 199 15.86 16.39 5.77
CA TRP A 199 16.04 14.96 6.05
C TRP A 199 17.25 14.67 6.94
N ASN A 200 18.38 15.35 6.74
CA ASN A 200 19.56 15.14 7.54
C ASN A 200 19.33 15.48 9.03
N ALA A 201 18.67 16.61 9.31
CA ALA A 201 18.33 16.99 10.68
C ALA A 201 17.36 15.98 11.30
N PHE A 202 16.31 15.60 10.58
CA PHE A 202 15.33 14.61 11.01
C PHE A 202 15.98 13.25 11.28
N ARG A 203 16.77 12.73 10.34
CA ARG A 203 17.45 11.45 10.47
C ARG A 203 18.40 11.43 11.67
N ASN A 204 19.21 12.47 11.85
CA ASN A 204 20.17 12.53 12.97
C ASN A 204 19.45 12.60 14.34
N ARG A 205 18.22 13.15 14.40
CA ARG A 205 17.47 13.27 15.64
C ARG A 205 16.66 12.02 15.97
N TYR A 206 16.08 11.37 14.97
CA TYR A 206 15.09 10.30 15.18
C TYR A 206 15.53 8.92 14.70
N CYS A 207 16.67 8.81 13.99
CA CYS A 207 17.16 7.53 13.50
C CYS A 207 18.53 7.20 14.09
N ILE A 208 18.70 5.95 14.47
CA ILE A 208 19.99 5.36 14.78
C ILE A 208 20.55 4.86 13.45
N THR A 209 21.77 5.32 13.08
CA THR A 209 22.36 4.99 11.77
C THR A 209 23.70 4.32 11.93
N LYS A 210 24.00 3.40 10.98
CA LYS A 210 25.32 2.76 10.82
C LYS A 210 25.87 3.08 9.45
N ASP A 211 27.15 3.36 9.37
CA ASP A 211 27.82 3.58 8.09
C ASP A 211 27.99 2.25 7.36
N ARG A 212 27.54 2.22 6.11
CA ARG A 212 27.67 1.08 5.22
C ARG A 212 28.37 1.48 3.93
N GLU A 213 29.44 0.77 3.61
CA GLU A 213 30.11 0.94 2.31
C GLU A 213 29.30 0.27 1.20
N ILE A 214 28.99 1.04 0.16
CA ILE A 214 28.42 0.51 -1.07
C ILE A 214 29.35 0.81 -2.24
N TYR A 215 29.53 -0.18 -3.12
CA TYR A 215 30.33 0.00 -4.31
C TYR A 215 29.50 0.63 -5.42
N MET A 216 29.98 1.76 -5.96
CA MET A 216 29.31 2.46 -7.05
C MET A 216 29.48 1.70 -8.36
N ARG A 217 28.36 1.26 -8.96
CA ARG A 217 28.36 0.67 -10.30
C ARG A 217 28.00 1.74 -11.31
N LYS A 218 28.91 2.07 -12.23
CA LYS A 218 28.53 2.92 -13.37
C LYS A 218 27.69 2.09 -14.36
N LYS A 219 26.63 2.72 -14.88
CA LYS A 219 25.73 2.08 -15.86
C LYS A 219 26.55 1.59 -17.07
N GLY A 220 26.47 0.31 -17.39
CA GLY A 220 27.18 -0.30 -18.52
C GLY A 220 28.58 -0.83 -18.22
N GLN A 221 29.15 -0.69 -17.02
CA GLN A 221 30.46 -1.24 -16.66
C GLN A 221 30.32 -2.50 -15.81
N ALA A 222 31.33 -3.42 -15.96
CA ALA A 222 31.42 -4.58 -15.09
C ALA A 222 31.65 -4.16 -13.62
N PHE A 223 31.24 -5.01 -12.69
CA PHE A 223 31.46 -4.76 -11.27
C PHE A 223 32.95 -4.72 -10.96
N ASN A 224 33.42 -3.59 -10.45
CA ASN A 224 34.81 -3.44 -9.99
C ASN A 224 34.81 -3.42 -8.45
N PRO A 225 35.32 -4.46 -7.78
CA PRO A 225 35.42 -4.50 -6.32
C PRO A 225 36.40 -3.48 -5.74
N TYR A 226 37.25 -2.88 -6.57
CA TYR A 226 38.17 -1.79 -6.21
C TYR A 226 37.68 -0.42 -6.68
N GLY A 227 36.43 -0.34 -7.18
CA GLY A 227 35.82 0.91 -7.64
C GLY A 227 35.48 1.88 -6.51
N ASN A 228 35.02 3.09 -6.88
CA ASN A 228 34.67 4.13 -5.92
C ASN A 228 33.67 3.61 -4.90
N LYS A 229 34.07 3.58 -3.65
CA LYS A 229 33.19 3.30 -2.50
C LYS A 229 32.39 4.57 -2.14
N ARG A 230 31.14 4.40 -1.81
CA ARG A 230 30.31 5.44 -1.19
C ARG A 230 29.84 4.95 0.18
N ILE A 231 30.02 5.78 1.17
CA ILE A 231 29.47 5.53 2.50
C ILE A 231 28.01 6.00 2.48
N VAL A 232 27.10 5.09 2.83
CA VAL A 232 25.66 5.38 2.99
C VAL A 232 25.29 5.10 4.43
N LYS A 233 24.57 6.02 5.05
CA LYS A 233 24.03 5.81 6.40
C LYS A 233 22.81 4.90 6.30
N GLU A 234 22.94 3.69 6.81
CA GLU A 234 21.85 2.73 6.96
C GLU A 234 21.13 2.96 8.29
N ILE A 235 19.81 3.07 8.27
CA ILE A 235 19.02 3.20 9.49
C ILE A 235 18.90 1.80 10.10
N ILE A 236 19.39 1.63 11.32
CA ILE A 236 19.36 0.38 12.08
C ILE A 236 18.38 0.42 13.26
N GLY A 237 17.82 1.58 13.57
CA GLY A 237 16.86 1.76 14.67
C GLY A 237 16.31 3.18 14.73
N TYR A 238 15.51 3.43 15.73
CA TYR A 238 14.85 4.72 15.98
C TYR A 238 15.08 5.19 17.40
N GLN A 239 15.15 6.52 17.57
CA GLN A 239 15.35 7.17 18.88
C GLN A 239 14.44 8.40 18.99
N ASN A 240 14.27 8.92 20.20
CA ASN A 240 13.45 10.12 20.50
C ASN A 240 12.00 10.02 19.96
N MET A 241 11.43 8.81 19.96
CA MET A 241 10.13 8.53 19.34
C MET A 241 8.99 9.23 20.06
N GLU A 242 9.06 9.41 21.38
CA GLU A 242 8.05 10.15 22.17
C GLU A 242 7.98 11.63 21.74
N GLU A 243 9.13 12.24 21.48
CA GLU A 243 9.18 13.61 20.98
C GLU A 243 8.59 13.70 19.58
N LEU A 244 8.97 12.77 18.69
CA LEU A 244 8.41 12.72 17.34
C LEU A 244 6.89 12.56 17.40
N ASN A 245 6.38 11.67 18.24
CA ASN A 245 4.94 11.45 18.41
C ASN A 245 4.22 12.72 18.86
N LYS A 246 4.77 13.50 19.80
CA LYS A 246 4.18 14.77 20.21
C LYS A 246 4.04 15.75 19.03
N TYR A 247 5.08 15.87 18.18
CA TYR A 247 4.98 16.69 16.97
C TYR A 247 3.92 16.15 16.00
N LEU A 248 3.90 14.83 15.76
CA LEU A 248 2.92 14.22 14.86
C LEU A 248 1.49 14.42 15.38
N ASP A 249 1.26 14.29 16.70
CA ASP A 249 -0.06 14.52 17.31
C ASP A 249 -0.55 15.96 17.17
N MET A 250 0.36 16.92 17.29
CA MET A 250 0.03 18.33 17.10
C MET A 250 -0.34 18.64 15.63
N LEU A 251 0.37 18.04 14.68
CA LEU A 251 0.29 18.37 13.25
C LEU A 251 -0.71 17.51 12.49
N THR A 252 -1.21 16.43 13.11
CA THR A 252 -2.12 15.46 12.47
C THR A 252 -3.51 15.56 13.04
N VAL A 253 -4.48 15.67 12.17
CA VAL A 253 -5.89 15.48 12.50
C VAL A 253 -6.14 13.99 12.51
N LYS A 254 -6.18 13.39 13.68
CA LYS A 254 -6.43 11.97 13.88
C LYS A 254 -7.90 11.74 14.19
N GLY A 255 -8.43 10.64 13.76
CA GLY A 255 -9.71 10.09 14.17
C GLY A 255 -9.71 8.63 13.80
N SER A 256 -9.99 7.79 14.76
CA SER A 256 -10.12 6.36 14.54
C SER A 256 -11.45 5.89 15.07
N LYS A 257 -12.09 5.01 14.32
CA LYS A 257 -13.05 4.08 14.89
C LYS A 257 -12.29 2.80 15.17
N THR A 258 -12.37 2.33 16.39
CA THR A 258 -11.80 1.03 16.75
C THR A 258 -12.66 -0.04 16.09
N TYR A 259 -12.08 -0.76 15.13
CA TYR A 259 -12.68 -1.98 14.59
C TYR A 259 -12.04 -3.14 15.32
N ASN A 260 -12.83 -4.08 15.75
CA ASN A 260 -12.30 -5.36 16.20
C ASN A 260 -11.77 -6.09 14.97
N THR A 261 -10.46 -6.18 14.84
CA THR A 261 -9.80 -6.90 13.75
C THR A 261 -9.03 -8.05 14.34
N ASP A 262 -9.39 -9.25 13.93
CA ASP A 262 -8.76 -10.49 14.38
C ASP A 262 -7.83 -11.01 13.27
N TYR A 263 -6.54 -11.15 13.59
CA TYR A 263 -5.51 -11.58 12.64
C TYR A 263 -5.14 -13.02 12.86
N HIS A 264 -5.29 -13.83 11.82
CA HIS A 264 -4.95 -15.27 11.80
C HIS A 264 -3.74 -15.48 10.89
N PHE A 265 -2.56 -15.70 11.48
CA PHE A 265 -1.34 -16.03 10.73
C PHE A 265 -1.25 -17.54 10.56
N LEU A 266 -1.45 -18.00 9.34
CA LEU A 266 -1.54 -19.42 9.02
C LEU A 266 -0.36 -19.84 8.14
N LYS A 267 0.24 -20.98 8.44
CA LYS A 267 1.48 -21.44 7.83
C LYS A 267 1.32 -22.80 7.19
N CYS A 268 2.04 -23.01 6.10
CA CYS A 268 2.27 -24.30 5.48
C CYS A 268 3.72 -24.41 4.99
N ASP A 269 4.17 -25.62 4.72
CA ASP A 269 5.47 -25.86 4.10
C ASP A 269 5.40 -25.68 2.58
N LEU A 270 6.55 -25.35 1.97
CA LEU A 270 6.70 -25.40 0.52
C LEU A 270 6.55 -26.86 0.05
N ASP A 271 5.85 -27.03 -1.07
CA ASP A 271 5.68 -28.37 -1.63
C ASP A 271 7.03 -28.97 -2.06
N PRO A 272 7.34 -30.23 -1.70
CA PRO A 272 8.61 -30.85 -2.06
C PRO A 272 8.91 -30.84 -3.55
N CYS A 273 7.87 -30.96 -4.39
CA CYS A 273 8.02 -30.88 -5.86
C CYS A 273 8.43 -29.50 -6.36
N ARG A 274 8.44 -28.46 -5.52
CA ARG A 274 8.78 -27.08 -5.86
C ARG A 274 10.09 -26.60 -5.24
N GLU A 275 10.73 -27.38 -4.37
CA GLU A 275 11.98 -26.99 -3.70
C GLU A 275 13.08 -26.61 -4.69
N GLU A 276 13.32 -27.47 -5.70
CA GLU A 276 14.33 -27.21 -6.72
C GLU A 276 14.05 -25.93 -7.50
N SER A 277 12.78 -25.74 -7.89
CA SER A 277 12.35 -24.55 -8.64
C SER A 277 12.50 -23.28 -7.84
N TYR A 278 12.20 -23.33 -6.53
CA TYR A 278 12.41 -22.19 -5.64
C TYR A 278 13.88 -21.80 -5.55
N VAL A 279 14.77 -22.79 -5.46
CA VAL A 279 16.23 -22.59 -5.49
C VAL A 279 16.67 -21.96 -6.82
N GLN A 280 16.17 -22.45 -7.94
CA GLN A 280 16.48 -21.92 -9.27
C GLN A 280 15.99 -20.47 -9.42
N ALA A 281 14.78 -20.16 -8.94
CA ALA A 281 14.25 -18.78 -8.91
C ALA A 281 15.13 -17.86 -8.05
N ALA A 282 15.55 -18.32 -6.86
CA ALA A 282 16.44 -17.58 -5.98
C ALA A 282 17.81 -17.29 -6.63
N GLN A 283 18.30 -18.20 -7.46
CA GLN A 283 19.53 -18.04 -8.22
C GLN A 283 19.35 -17.17 -9.49
N GLY A 284 18.12 -16.84 -9.85
CA GLY A 284 17.79 -16.12 -11.10
C GLY A 284 18.03 -16.98 -12.34
N LEU A 285 17.86 -18.30 -12.20
CA LEU A 285 18.01 -19.30 -13.27
C LEU A 285 16.68 -19.67 -13.93
N LEU A 286 15.55 -19.31 -13.34
CA LEU A 286 14.25 -19.39 -14.01
C LEU A 286 14.17 -18.24 -15.00
N VAL A 287 14.06 -18.60 -16.26
CA VAL A 287 14.11 -17.64 -17.37
C VAL A 287 12.70 -17.14 -17.66
N THR A 288 12.32 -16.01 -17.07
CA THR A 288 11.58 -15.03 -17.86
C THR A 288 12.63 -14.18 -18.59
N LYS A 289 12.51 -13.95 -19.89
CA LYS A 289 13.50 -13.25 -20.73
C LYS A 289 14.00 -11.89 -20.19
N GLU A 290 13.41 -11.39 -19.14
CA GLU A 290 13.66 -10.09 -18.49
C GLU A 290 14.29 -10.19 -17.11
N ALA A 291 14.54 -11.39 -16.58
CA ALA A 291 15.00 -11.66 -15.20
C ALA A 291 16.44 -11.22 -14.86
N LYS A 292 16.97 -10.19 -15.53
CA LYS A 292 18.20 -9.50 -15.11
C LYS A 292 17.94 -8.52 -13.94
N ASP A 293 16.69 -8.22 -13.70
CA ASP A 293 16.24 -7.30 -12.67
C ASP A 293 15.86 -8.05 -11.37
N TRP A 294 16.05 -7.36 -10.25
CA TRP A 294 15.76 -7.88 -8.93
C TRP A 294 14.24 -8.08 -8.71
N GLY A 295 13.43 -7.21 -9.32
CA GLY A 295 11.97 -7.31 -9.29
C GLY A 295 11.44 -8.58 -9.94
N ALA A 296 12.00 -8.96 -11.09
CA ALA A 296 11.62 -10.18 -11.78
C ALA A 296 11.94 -11.45 -10.95
N ARG A 297 13.08 -11.47 -10.23
CA ARG A 297 13.39 -12.60 -9.33
C ARG A 297 12.41 -12.73 -8.17
N LEU A 298 11.98 -11.62 -7.60
CA LEU A 298 10.98 -11.62 -6.54
C LEU A 298 9.63 -12.15 -7.05
N HIS A 299 9.28 -11.79 -8.28
CA HIS A 299 8.10 -12.31 -8.96
C HIS A 299 8.21 -13.82 -9.22
N ASP A 300 9.33 -14.31 -9.74
CA ASP A 300 9.55 -15.74 -9.98
C ASP A 300 9.49 -16.56 -8.67
N LEU A 301 10.11 -16.05 -7.59
CA LEU A 301 10.00 -16.67 -6.27
C LEU A 301 8.54 -16.76 -5.81
N GLN A 302 7.77 -15.70 -5.98
CA GLN A 302 6.36 -15.68 -5.59
C GLN A 302 5.53 -16.65 -6.43
N ARG A 303 5.75 -16.72 -7.73
CA ARG A 303 5.08 -17.71 -8.61
C ARG A 303 5.25 -19.15 -8.14
N VAL A 304 6.49 -19.50 -7.76
CA VAL A 304 6.78 -20.84 -7.24
C VAL A 304 6.00 -21.13 -5.95
N VAL A 305 6.01 -20.16 -5.03
CA VAL A 305 5.35 -20.26 -3.72
C VAL A 305 3.83 -20.31 -3.86
N ASP A 306 3.26 -19.59 -4.80
CA ASP A 306 1.83 -19.54 -5.05
C ASP A 306 1.28 -20.81 -5.74
N GLY A 307 2.18 -21.64 -6.28
CA GLY A 307 1.79 -22.85 -6.98
C GLY A 307 1.49 -22.64 -8.46
N ASN A 308 1.93 -21.52 -9.04
CA ASN A 308 1.76 -21.25 -10.46
C ASN A 308 2.55 -22.27 -11.31
N PRO A 309 2.08 -22.57 -12.55
CA PRO A 309 2.86 -23.34 -13.51
C PRO A 309 4.23 -22.70 -13.72
N GLN A 310 5.27 -23.53 -13.83
CA GLN A 310 6.61 -23.05 -14.13
C GLN A 310 6.80 -22.86 -15.63
N ILE A 311 7.62 -21.89 -15.99
CA ILE A 311 8.01 -21.66 -17.37
C ILE A 311 9.42 -22.20 -17.55
N ARG A 312 9.63 -23.17 -18.47
CA ARG A 312 10.94 -23.64 -18.88
C ARG A 312 11.61 -22.64 -19.85
N ASP A 313 12.92 -22.83 -20.08
CA ASP A 313 13.71 -22.00 -20.99
C ASP A 313 13.15 -21.93 -22.41
N ASP A 314 12.44 -22.96 -22.86
CA ASP A 314 11.76 -23.06 -24.15
C ASP A 314 10.36 -22.41 -24.16
N GLY A 315 9.91 -21.85 -23.03
CA GLY A 315 8.58 -21.27 -22.86
C GLY A 315 7.47 -22.27 -22.51
N THR A 316 7.81 -23.55 -22.34
CA THR A 316 6.85 -24.60 -21.97
C THR A 316 6.39 -24.44 -20.52
N LEU A 317 5.09 -24.51 -20.28
CA LEU A 317 4.51 -24.50 -18.93
C LEU A 317 4.63 -25.90 -18.29
N VAL A 318 5.19 -25.95 -17.09
CA VAL A 318 5.24 -27.16 -16.24
C VAL A 318 4.21 -27.03 -15.14
N PRO A 319 3.06 -27.70 -15.27
CA PRO A 319 2.04 -27.68 -14.24
C PRO A 319 2.50 -28.46 -12.98
N TYR A 320 1.71 -28.38 -11.94
CA TYR A 320 1.85 -29.28 -10.80
C TYR A 320 1.64 -30.73 -11.26
N PRO A 321 2.26 -31.71 -10.55
CA PRO A 321 2.00 -33.11 -10.79
C PRO A 321 0.49 -33.40 -10.75
N PRO A 322 -0.04 -34.26 -11.62
CA PRO A 322 -1.46 -34.61 -11.63
C PRO A 322 -1.94 -35.09 -10.26
N GLY A 323 -3.07 -34.56 -9.80
CA GLY A 323 -3.66 -34.91 -8.51
C GLY A 323 -3.00 -34.22 -7.28
N VAL A 324 -1.95 -33.44 -7.47
CA VAL A 324 -1.31 -32.70 -6.36
C VAL A 324 -1.88 -31.28 -6.31
N VAL A 325 -2.53 -30.95 -5.20
CA VAL A 325 -2.95 -29.58 -4.88
C VAL A 325 -1.84 -28.88 -4.09
N PRO A 326 -1.40 -27.67 -4.49
CA PRO A 326 -0.40 -26.90 -3.76
C PRO A 326 -0.80 -26.68 -2.28
N ASN A 327 0.15 -26.78 -1.37
CA ASN A 327 -0.12 -26.64 0.07
C ASN A 327 -0.74 -25.29 0.43
N LYS A 328 -0.31 -24.22 -0.21
CA LYS A 328 -0.91 -22.87 -0.02
C LYS A 328 -2.37 -22.81 -0.49
N GLN A 329 -2.71 -23.53 -1.56
CA GLN A 329 -4.09 -23.63 -2.04
C GLN A 329 -4.96 -24.48 -1.11
N LYS A 330 -4.40 -25.56 -0.51
CA LYS A 330 -5.09 -26.32 0.56
C LYS A 330 -5.39 -25.43 1.75
N LEU A 331 -4.40 -24.63 2.17
CA LEU A 331 -4.57 -23.69 3.27
C LEU A 331 -5.65 -22.63 2.97
N LEU A 332 -5.69 -22.10 1.73
CA LEU A 332 -6.77 -21.24 1.27
C LEU A 332 -8.15 -21.94 1.34
N LEU A 333 -8.22 -23.18 0.88
CA LEU A 333 -9.45 -23.97 0.89
C LEU A 333 -9.97 -24.17 2.31
N ASP A 334 -9.09 -24.47 3.26
CA ASP A 334 -9.47 -24.67 4.67
C ASP A 334 -9.96 -23.36 5.33
N CYS A 335 -9.36 -22.21 5.01
CA CYS A 335 -9.87 -20.92 5.43
C CYS A 335 -11.27 -20.64 4.86
N LEU A 336 -11.44 -20.88 3.55
CA LEU A 336 -12.72 -20.64 2.89
C LEU A 336 -13.83 -21.55 3.42
N LYS A 337 -13.54 -22.84 3.75
CA LYS A 337 -14.52 -23.72 4.41
C LYS A 337 -15.04 -23.10 5.70
N GLN A 338 -14.14 -22.63 6.58
CA GLN A 338 -14.54 -21.99 7.83
C GLN A 338 -15.41 -20.74 7.61
N VAL A 339 -15.13 -19.95 6.58
CA VAL A 339 -15.93 -18.77 6.24
C VAL A 339 -17.31 -19.19 5.71
N MET A 340 -17.35 -20.19 4.84
CA MET A 340 -18.61 -20.70 4.26
C MET A 340 -19.51 -21.38 5.32
N GLU A 341 -18.92 -22.04 6.34
CA GLU A 341 -19.65 -22.60 7.47
C GLU A 341 -20.36 -21.51 8.31
N ARG A 342 -19.83 -20.29 8.34
CA ARG A 342 -20.46 -19.12 9.00
C ARG A 342 -21.48 -18.37 8.13
N ASP A 343 -21.72 -18.84 6.89
CA ASP A 343 -22.61 -18.19 5.92
C ASP A 343 -22.20 -16.73 5.62
N GLU A 344 -20.89 -16.51 5.48
CA GLU A 344 -20.29 -15.19 5.30
C GLU A 344 -19.62 -15.04 3.92
N ALA A 345 -19.47 -13.79 3.45
CA ALA A 345 -18.71 -13.47 2.25
C ALA A 345 -17.21 -13.33 2.56
N CYS A 346 -16.37 -13.62 1.58
CA CYS A 346 -14.91 -13.57 1.72
C CYS A 346 -14.25 -12.78 0.59
N LEU A 347 -13.32 -11.88 0.96
CA LEU A 347 -12.39 -11.28 0.03
C LEU A 347 -11.08 -12.06 0.04
N VAL A 348 -10.50 -12.31 -1.12
CA VAL A 348 -9.18 -12.96 -1.27
C VAL A 348 -8.27 -12.02 -2.03
N TYR A 349 -7.30 -11.44 -1.34
CA TYR A 349 -6.29 -10.58 -1.96
C TYR A 349 -5.18 -11.41 -2.58
N VAL A 350 -4.89 -11.13 -3.84
CA VAL A 350 -3.87 -11.79 -4.65
C VAL A 350 -3.02 -10.73 -5.35
N GLU A 351 -1.70 -10.85 -5.30
CA GLU A 351 -0.79 -9.82 -5.83
C GLU A 351 -0.72 -9.80 -7.36
N TYR A 352 -0.83 -10.98 -8.01
CA TYR A 352 -0.60 -11.15 -9.45
C TYR A 352 -1.82 -11.71 -10.19
N LEU A 353 -2.10 -11.18 -11.38
CA LEU A 353 -3.25 -11.58 -12.19
C LEU A 353 -3.23 -13.06 -12.58
N GLU A 354 -2.08 -13.60 -12.98
CA GLU A 354 -1.94 -15.02 -13.29
C GLU A 354 -2.29 -15.94 -12.11
N THR A 355 -1.97 -15.48 -10.89
CA THR A 355 -2.35 -16.21 -9.66
C THR A 355 -3.86 -16.09 -9.40
N VAL A 356 -4.50 -14.97 -9.76
CA VAL A 356 -5.97 -14.83 -9.68
C VAL A 356 -6.65 -15.85 -10.56
N ASP A 357 -6.22 -16.00 -11.83
CA ASP A 357 -6.81 -16.95 -12.76
C ASP A 357 -6.63 -18.40 -12.31
N MET A 358 -5.44 -18.73 -11.80
CA MET A 358 -5.13 -20.04 -11.23
C MET A 358 -6.02 -20.36 -10.03
N ILE A 359 -6.15 -19.44 -9.07
CA ILE A 359 -6.98 -19.60 -7.88
C ILE A 359 -8.45 -19.71 -8.26
N LYS A 360 -8.92 -18.90 -9.22
CA LYS A 360 -10.29 -18.96 -9.71
C LYS A 360 -10.60 -20.35 -10.25
N GLY A 361 -9.76 -20.89 -11.16
CA GLY A 361 -9.93 -22.23 -11.71
C GLY A 361 -9.90 -23.33 -10.63
N PHE A 362 -9.02 -23.19 -9.64
CA PHE A 362 -8.97 -24.10 -8.49
C PHE A 362 -10.28 -24.05 -7.69
N LEU A 363 -10.76 -22.87 -7.31
CA LEU A 363 -11.98 -22.72 -6.53
C LEU A 363 -13.23 -23.17 -7.29
N GLU A 364 -13.28 -22.96 -8.60
CA GLU A 364 -14.36 -23.50 -9.45
C GLU A 364 -14.42 -25.03 -9.40
N SER A 365 -13.27 -25.69 -9.34
CA SER A 365 -13.20 -27.16 -9.16
C SER A 365 -13.61 -27.65 -7.77
N GLN A 366 -13.63 -26.75 -6.76
CA GLN A 366 -14.00 -27.05 -5.38
C GLN A 366 -15.42 -26.54 -5.00
N LYS A 367 -16.23 -26.17 -5.98
CA LYS A 367 -17.55 -25.57 -5.75
C LYS A 367 -18.45 -26.41 -4.89
N ASP A 368 -18.51 -27.72 -5.14
CA ASP A 368 -19.36 -28.65 -4.39
C ASP A 368 -18.94 -28.79 -2.93
N ILE A 369 -17.64 -28.62 -2.65
CA ILE A 369 -17.09 -28.70 -1.30
C ILE A 369 -17.34 -27.41 -0.53
N LEU A 370 -17.15 -26.26 -1.18
CA LEU A 370 -17.28 -24.95 -0.54
C LEU A 370 -18.74 -24.47 -0.49
N GLY A 371 -19.55 -24.84 -1.45
CA GLY A 371 -20.95 -24.41 -1.56
C GLY A 371 -21.09 -22.87 -1.62
N TYR A 372 -20.10 -22.18 -2.23
CA TYR A 372 -20.19 -20.73 -2.44
C TYR A 372 -21.27 -20.39 -3.49
N HIS A 373 -21.82 -19.17 -3.37
CA HIS A 373 -22.84 -18.68 -4.30
C HIS A 373 -22.19 -18.22 -5.63
N ALA A 374 -21.24 -17.27 -5.59
CA ALA A 374 -20.54 -16.77 -6.77
C ALA A 374 -19.06 -16.46 -6.49
N ILE A 375 -18.24 -16.48 -7.57
CA ILE A 375 -16.87 -15.94 -7.55
C ILE A 375 -16.84 -14.69 -8.42
N HIS A 376 -16.43 -13.58 -7.82
CA HIS A 376 -16.21 -12.31 -8.51
C HIS A 376 -14.72 -12.01 -8.62
N VAL A 377 -14.32 -11.26 -9.66
CA VAL A 377 -12.94 -10.81 -9.84
C VAL A 377 -12.91 -9.27 -9.86
N LEU A 378 -12.10 -8.68 -8.99
CA LEU A 378 -11.83 -7.25 -8.93
C LEU A 378 -10.36 -6.98 -9.29
N SER A 379 -10.09 -6.69 -10.55
CA SER A 379 -8.75 -6.34 -11.05
C SER A 379 -8.77 -5.05 -11.86
N GLY A 380 -7.58 -4.53 -12.19
CA GLY A 380 -7.45 -3.34 -13.02
C GLY A 380 -7.96 -3.54 -14.46
N GLU A 381 -8.03 -4.77 -14.94
CA GLU A 381 -8.49 -5.12 -16.29
C GLU A 381 -10.02 -5.12 -16.42
N ILE A 382 -10.72 -5.27 -15.30
CA ILE A 382 -12.19 -5.28 -15.30
C ILE A 382 -12.73 -3.85 -15.50
N PRO A 383 -13.69 -3.64 -16.41
CA PRO A 383 -14.30 -2.33 -16.65
C PRO A 383 -14.91 -1.73 -15.37
N GLU A 384 -14.80 -0.41 -15.24
CA GLU A 384 -15.26 0.32 -14.05
C GLU A 384 -16.74 0.04 -13.69
N ALA A 385 -17.61 -0.02 -14.70
CA ALA A 385 -19.03 -0.30 -14.50
C ALA A 385 -19.27 -1.70 -13.88
N THR A 386 -18.50 -2.70 -14.33
CA THR A 386 -18.57 -4.07 -13.80
C THR A 386 -18.03 -4.12 -12.37
N ARG A 387 -16.91 -3.43 -12.09
CA ARG A 387 -16.38 -3.33 -10.72
C ARG A 387 -17.37 -2.68 -9.76
N ALA A 388 -18.08 -1.63 -10.20
CA ALA A 388 -19.10 -0.96 -9.40
C ALA A 388 -20.32 -1.87 -9.14
N SER A 389 -20.69 -2.73 -10.07
CA SER A 389 -21.82 -3.65 -9.85
C SER A 389 -21.52 -4.72 -8.82
N ILE A 390 -20.26 -5.17 -8.68
CA ILE A 390 -19.86 -6.17 -7.66
C ILE A 390 -20.10 -5.64 -6.25
N GLU A 391 -19.83 -4.36 -5.96
CA GLU A 391 -20.12 -3.75 -4.64
C GLU A 391 -21.61 -3.88 -4.25
N VAL A 392 -22.50 -3.76 -5.23
CA VAL A 392 -23.95 -3.80 -5.02
C VAL A 392 -24.46 -5.23 -4.97
N LEU A 393 -23.98 -6.07 -5.86
CA LEU A 393 -24.48 -7.44 -6.08
C LEU A 393 -23.88 -8.47 -5.13
N MET A 394 -22.78 -8.15 -4.43
CA MET A 394 -22.15 -9.08 -3.49
C MET A 394 -23.14 -9.53 -2.41
N GLU A 395 -23.23 -10.83 -2.23
CA GLU A 395 -24.11 -11.50 -1.28
C GLU A 395 -23.31 -12.39 -0.31
N LYS A 396 -24.01 -13.01 0.64
CA LYS A 396 -23.42 -14.01 1.53
C LYS A 396 -22.88 -15.17 0.72
N ARG A 397 -21.80 -15.79 1.23
CA ARG A 397 -21.09 -16.92 0.58
C ARG A 397 -20.47 -16.56 -0.78
N ASP A 398 -20.41 -15.28 -1.15
CA ASP A 398 -19.63 -14.86 -2.31
C ASP A 398 -18.14 -14.82 -2.00
N ILE A 399 -17.32 -15.20 -2.97
CA ILE A 399 -15.87 -15.08 -2.94
C ILE A 399 -15.47 -13.99 -3.92
N VAL A 400 -14.73 -12.98 -3.45
CA VAL A 400 -14.22 -11.91 -4.30
C VAL A 400 -12.70 -12.01 -4.38
N LEU A 401 -12.18 -12.46 -5.52
CA LEU A 401 -10.74 -12.43 -5.81
C LEU A 401 -10.34 -11.02 -6.23
N MET A 402 -9.35 -10.42 -5.60
CA MET A 402 -9.01 -9.03 -5.87
C MET A 402 -7.52 -8.75 -5.89
N THR A 403 -7.12 -7.80 -6.74
CA THR A 403 -5.78 -7.23 -6.78
C THR A 403 -5.79 -5.79 -6.24
N SER A 404 -4.62 -5.24 -5.91
CA SER A 404 -4.49 -3.86 -5.43
C SER A 404 -5.12 -2.83 -6.38
N SER A 405 -4.97 -3.00 -7.68
CA SER A 405 -5.55 -2.10 -8.70
C SER A 405 -7.07 -2.21 -8.81
N GLY A 406 -7.64 -3.38 -8.50
CA GLY A 406 -9.08 -3.61 -8.54
C GLY A 406 -9.83 -3.01 -7.36
N THR A 407 -9.17 -2.86 -6.22
CA THR A 407 -9.79 -2.43 -4.95
C THR A 407 -9.80 -0.92 -4.73
N ALA A 408 -9.12 -0.14 -5.55
CA ALA A 408 -9.03 1.30 -5.38
C ALA A 408 -10.42 1.94 -5.28
N SER A 409 -10.65 2.70 -4.19
CA SER A 409 -11.88 3.46 -3.92
C SER A 409 -13.18 2.63 -3.87
N ARG A 410 -13.11 1.34 -3.49
CA ARG A 410 -14.27 0.44 -3.37
C ARG A 410 -14.75 0.27 -1.93
N ASN A 411 -16.02 -0.04 -1.79
CA ASN A 411 -16.70 -0.31 -0.53
C ASN A 411 -17.10 -1.79 -0.49
N LEU A 412 -16.41 -2.58 0.33
CA LEU A 412 -16.58 -4.04 0.38
C LEU A 412 -16.97 -4.52 1.79
N GLN A 413 -17.57 -3.65 2.60
CA GLN A 413 -17.98 -3.93 3.98
C GLN A 413 -19.10 -4.96 4.13
N LYS A 414 -19.67 -5.47 3.04
CA LYS A 414 -20.57 -6.63 3.07
C LYS A 414 -19.84 -7.92 3.42
N ALA A 415 -18.50 -7.95 3.25
CA ALA A 415 -17.64 -9.01 3.76
C ALA A 415 -16.98 -8.58 5.07
N ASN A 416 -16.83 -9.53 5.99
CA ASN A 416 -16.07 -9.38 7.23
C ASN A 416 -14.81 -10.27 7.25
N ASN A 417 -14.54 -11.01 6.17
CA ASN A 417 -13.38 -11.87 6.04
C ASN A 417 -12.50 -11.42 4.88
N LEU A 418 -11.19 -11.29 5.15
CA LEU A 418 -10.17 -11.02 4.15
C LEU A 418 -9.06 -12.04 4.28
N ILE A 419 -8.81 -12.80 3.23
CA ILE A 419 -7.66 -13.69 3.12
C ILE A 419 -6.59 -12.99 2.30
N LEU A 420 -5.45 -12.74 2.90
CA LEU A 420 -4.24 -12.31 2.21
C LEU A 420 -3.52 -13.57 1.70
N PHE A 421 -3.84 -14.00 0.49
CA PHE A 421 -3.14 -15.12 -0.16
C PHE A 421 -1.67 -14.76 -0.38
N ASN A 422 -1.41 -13.48 -0.73
CA ASN A 422 -0.07 -12.89 -0.74
C ASN A 422 -0.06 -11.67 0.17
N THR A 423 1.06 -11.46 0.88
CA THR A 423 1.41 -10.15 1.41
C THR A 423 2.24 -9.39 0.38
N SER A 424 2.01 -8.08 0.26
CA SER A 424 2.75 -7.22 -0.68
C SER A 424 3.95 -6.57 0.00
N PHE A 425 5.00 -6.25 -0.77
CA PHE A 425 6.06 -5.34 -0.31
C PHE A 425 5.56 -3.91 -0.07
N SER A 426 4.47 -3.52 -0.73
CA SER A 426 3.76 -2.27 -0.47
C SER A 426 2.76 -2.46 0.66
N LEU A 427 3.22 -2.23 1.88
CA LEU A 427 2.43 -2.42 3.09
C LEU A 427 1.22 -1.50 3.14
N GLY A 428 1.34 -0.29 2.58
CA GLY A 428 0.21 0.61 2.44
C GLY A 428 -0.94 0.04 1.60
N ASN A 429 -0.63 -0.73 0.55
CA ASN A 429 -1.66 -1.40 -0.24
C ASN A 429 -2.43 -2.44 0.58
N ILE A 430 -1.74 -3.18 1.46
CA ILE A 430 -2.38 -4.15 2.35
C ILE A 430 -3.28 -3.44 3.34
N ILE A 431 -2.80 -2.38 3.99
CA ILE A 431 -3.61 -1.60 4.95
C ILE A 431 -4.82 -0.97 4.27
N GLN A 432 -4.66 -0.45 3.06
CA GLN A 432 -5.79 0.05 2.28
C GLN A 432 -6.77 -1.05 1.91
N THR A 433 -6.28 -2.25 1.62
CA THR A 433 -7.12 -3.42 1.33
C THR A 433 -7.92 -3.84 2.57
N ILE A 434 -7.28 -3.92 3.74
CA ILE A 434 -7.95 -4.15 5.03
C ILE A 434 -9.02 -3.07 5.28
N GLY A 435 -8.72 -1.82 4.99
CA GLY A 435 -9.67 -0.71 5.10
C GLY A 435 -10.89 -0.80 4.15
N ARG A 436 -10.97 -1.80 3.25
CA ARG A 436 -12.17 -2.03 2.41
C ARG A 436 -13.28 -2.76 3.17
N ILE A 437 -12.93 -3.59 4.13
CA ILE A 437 -13.88 -4.28 4.99
C ILE A 437 -14.07 -3.56 6.33
N CYS A 438 -13.03 -2.88 6.84
CA CYS A 438 -13.10 -2.08 8.06
C CYS A 438 -13.74 -0.72 7.75
N ARG A 439 -15.06 -0.61 7.87
CA ARG A 439 -15.84 0.58 7.58
C ARG A 439 -16.83 0.91 8.71
N THR A 440 -17.15 2.19 8.86
CA THR A 440 -18.06 2.69 9.92
C THR A 440 -19.48 2.15 9.81
N ASP A 441 -19.90 1.82 8.61
CA ASP A 441 -21.21 1.29 8.25
C ASP A 441 -21.20 -0.23 8.01
N SER A 442 -20.12 -0.93 8.43
CA SER A 442 -20.10 -2.39 8.46
C SER A 442 -21.14 -2.93 9.44
N ALA A 443 -21.86 -3.95 9.02
CA ALA A 443 -22.82 -4.68 9.86
C ALA A 443 -22.15 -5.66 10.85
N PHE A 444 -20.83 -5.82 10.76
CA PHE A 444 -20.07 -6.79 11.54
C PHE A 444 -19.26 -6.09 12.63
N ASP A 445 -19.28 -6.64 13.85
CA ASP A 445 -18.51 -6.13 14.98
C ASP A 445 -17.01 -6.49 14.88
N THR A 446 -16.70 -7.61 14.23
CA THR A 446 -15.33 -8.12 14.08
C THR A 446 -15.03 -8.44 12.62
N GLN A 447 -13.85 -8.03 12.15
CA GLN A 447 -13.30 -8.38 10.84
C GLN A 447 -12.16 -9.37 11.01
N HIS A 448 -12.19 -10.45 10.24
CA HIS A 448 -11.19 -11.52 10.28
C HIS A 448 -10.21 -11.37 9.11
N ILE A 449 -8.91 -11.28 9.43
CA ILE A 449 -7.82 -11.15 8.46
C ILE A 449 -6.97 -12.41 8.53
N TYR A 450 -7.02 -13.23 7.50
CA TYR A 450 -6.20 -14.44 7.39
C TYR A 450 -4.97 -14.13 6.55
N VAL A 451 -3.79 -14.37 7.09
CA VAL A 451 -2.51 -14.13 6.42
C VAL A 451 -1.85 -15.47 6.14
N LEU A 452 -1.77 -15.85 4.88
CA LEU A 452 -1.19 -17.12 4.46
C LEU A 452 0.32 -16.99 4.25
N GLU A 453 1.08 -17.90 4.81
CA GLU A 453 2.54 -17.93 4.75
C GLU A 453 3.03 -19.32 4.37
N VAL A 454 3.86 -19.41 3.33
CA VAL A 454 4.68 -20.58 3.08
C VAL A 454 6.02 -20.41 3.82
N GLU A 455 6.23 -21.22 4.86
CA GLU A 455 7.34 -21.03 5.80
C GLU A 455 8.71 -21.24 5.12
N GLY A 456 9.69 -20.40 5.50
CA GLY A 456 11.05 -20.46 4.94
C GLY A 456 11.18 -19.90 3.53
N THR A 457 10.17 -19.20 3.01
CA THR A 457 10.14 -18.63 1.66
C THR A 457 10.05 -17.10 1.68
N ILE A 458 9.84 -16.52 0.50
CA ILE A 458 9.60 -15.07 0.34
C ILE A 458 8.36 -14.60 1.11
N ASP A 459 7.38 -15.48 1.33
CA ASP A 459 6.21 -15.15 2.15
C ASP A 459 6.61 -14.84 3.59
N THR A 460 7.50 -15.63 4.19
CA THR A 460 8.03 -15.37 5.54
C THR A 460 8.62 -13.97 5.63
N TYR A 461 9.42 -13.57 4.63
CA TYR A 461 10.02 -12.23 4.61
C TYR A 461 8.95 -11.13 4.51
N LYS A 462 7.97 -11.29 3.63
CA LYS A 462 6.88 -10.31 3.46
C LYS A 462 6.00 -10.21 4.72
N VAL A 463 5.67 -11.35 5.34
CA VAL A 463 4.88 -11.39 6.59
C VAL A 463 5.63 -10.73 7.75
N MET A 464 6.94 -10.92 7.84
CA MET A 464 7.78 -10.24 8.84
C MET A 464 7.77 -8.72 8.62
N LEU A 465 7.95 -8.26 7.36
CA LEU A 465 7.85 -6.83 7.02
C LEU A 465 6.47 -6.26 7.41
N PHE A 466 5.42 -7.01 7.18
CA PHE A 466 4.07 -6.61 7.54
C PHE A 466 3.91 -6.44 9.05
N LYS A 467 4.39 -7.40 9.84
CA LYS A 467 4.36 -7.33 11.31
C LYS A 467 5.19 -6.16 11.85
N ASP A 468 6.41 -5.97 11.35
CA ASP A 468 7.29 -4.86 11.75
C ASP A 468 6.66 -3.50 11.44
N HIS A 469 6.02 -3.37 10.28
CA HIS A 469 5.31 -2.16 9.90
C HIS A 469 4.12 -1.86 10.82
N LEU A 470 3.32 -2.89 11.15
CA LEU A 470 2.20 -2.72 12.06
C LEU A 470 2.68 -2.25 13.45
N ALA A 471 3.78 -2.82 13.96
CA ALA A 471 4.39 -2.38 15.21
C ALA A 471 4.89 -0.92 15.15
N LEU A 472 5.48 -0.51 14.02
CA LEU A 472 5.94 0.86 13.83
C LEU A 472 4.77 1.85 13.75
N VAL A 473 3.69 1.48 13.05
CA VAL A 473 2.46 2.29 13.01
C VAL A 473 1.87 2.45 14.41
N ASP A 474 1.81 1.38 15.18
CA ASP A 474 1.31 1.43 16.56
C ASP A 474 2.14 2.36 17.45
N LYS A 475 3.46 2.29 17.34
CA LYS A 475 4.39 3.18 18.08
C LYS A 475 4.25 4.67 17.66
N LEU A 476 4.04 4.96 16.37
CA LEU A 476 4.06 6.34 15.85
C LEU A 476 2.69 7.01 15.84
N MET A 477 1.63 6.25 15.67
CA MET A 477 0.28 6.80 15.54
C MET A 477 -0.57 6.62 16.78
N GLY A 478 -0.07 5.91 17.80
CA GLY A 478 -0.72 5.63 19.07
C GLY A 478 -1.78 4.54 18.97
N SER A 479 -2.29 4.12 20.14
CA SER A 479 -3.29 3.05 20.27
C SER A 479 -4.63 3.35 19.60
N GLU A 480 -4.87 4.60 19.22
CA GLU A 480 -6.08 5.02 18.52
C GLU A 480 -6.11 4.55 17.05
N CYS A 481 -4.96 4.18 16.48
CA CYS A 481 -4.86 3.51 15.18
C CYS A 481 -4.71 1.99 15.29
N ARG A 482 -4.95 1.43 16.50
CA ARG A 482 -4.87 0.00 16.71
C ARG A 482 -5.91 -0.73 15.87
N SER A 483 -5.43 -1.37 14.82
CA SER A 483 -5.94 -2.72 14.58
C SER A 483 -5.53 -3.51 15.83
N THR A 484 -6.48 -4.09 16.54
CA THR A 484 -6.19 -4.96 17.70
C THR A 484 -5.43 -6.19 17.21
N LEU A 485 -4.14 -6.04 17.03
CA LEU A 485 -3.24 -7.16 16.82
C LEU A 485 -2.97 -7.72 18.21
N THR A 486 -3.67 -8.75 18.57
CA THR A 486 -3.35 -9.64 19.70
C THR A 486 -2.16 -10.54 19.36
N CYS A 487 -1.17 -10.02 18.65
CA CYS A 487 0.07 -10.72 18.39
C CYS A 487 1.15 -10.11 19.26
N ASP A 488 1.86 -10.95 20.02
CA ASP A 488 3.10 -10.56 20.69
C ASP A 488 4.06 -10.01 19.65
N TYR A 489 4.21 -8.67 19.64
CA TYR A 489 5.15 -8.00 18.76
C TYR A 489 6.55 -8.22 19.27
N VAL A 490 7.31 -8.93 18.48
CA VAL A 490 8.74 -8.93 18.62
C VAL A 490 9.30 -7.92 17.63
N GLU A 491 9.99 -6.91 18.12
CA GLU A 491 10.80 -6.04 17.28
C GLU A 491 11.76 -6.90 16.46
N ILE A 492 11.58 -6.90 15.14
CA ILE A 492 12.44 -7.70 14.27
C ILE A 492 13.73 -6.93 14.10
N ASP A 493 14.81 -7.46 14.67
CA ASP A 493 16.15 -6.97 14.44
C ASP A 493 16.43 -6.91 12.93
N ARG A 494 16.78 -5.74 12.42
CA ARG A 494 17.09 -5.53 11.00
C ARG A 494 18.29 -6.37 10.53
N SER A 495 19.19 -6.77 11.42
CA SER A 495 20.26 -7.70 11.10
C SER A 495 19.69 -9.07 10.75
N ARG A 496 18.62 -9.51 11.41
CA ARG A 496 17.87 -10.72 11.06
C ARG A 496 17.12 -10.57 9.74
N MET A 497 16.53 -9.40 9.48
CA MET A 497 15.91 -9.10 8.20
C MET A 497 16.90 -9.18 7.04
N ASP A 498 18.10 -8.64 7.21
CA ASP A 498 19.17 -8.77 6.21
C ASP A 498 19.68 -10.20 6.05
N TYR A 499 19.72 -10.98 7.13
CA TYR A 499 20.06 -12.39 7.07
C TYR A 499 18.99 -13.19 6.32
N ILE A 500 17.71 -13.02 6.63
CA ILE A 500 16.58 -13.68 5.95
C ILE A 500 16.56 -13.26 4.48
N LYS A 501 16.71 -11.97 4.19
CA LYS A 501 16.82 -11.46 2.83
C LYS A 501 17.97 -12.10 2.07
N LYS A 502 19.15 -12.23 2.68
CA LYS A 502 20.31 -12.91 2.08
C LYS A 502 20.06 -14.40 1.91
N SER A 503 19.38 -15.05 2.86
CA SER A 503 19.07 -16.48 2.81
C SER A 503 18.02 -16.81 1.75
N ILE A 504 16.93 -16.04 1.70
CA ILE A 504 15.80 -16.24 0.78
C ILE A 504 16.12 -15.75 -0.64
N LEU A 505 16.85 -14.63 -0.76
CA LEU A 505 17.06 -13.94 -2.03
C LEU A 505 18.43 -14.21 -2.64
N TRP A 506 19.23 -15.12 -2.07
CA TRP A 506 20.57 -15.46 -2.52
C TRP A 506 21.60 -14.32 -2.48
N GLN A 507 22.81 -14.63 -2.02
CA GLN A 507 23.90 -13.67 -1.97
C GLN A 507 24.37 -13.24 -3.36
N LYS A 508 24.57 -11.96 -3.57
CA LYS A 508 25.11 -11.33 -4.79
C LYS A 508 26.48 -11.89 -5.25
N GLY A 509 27.16 -12.71 -4.45
CA GLY A 509 28.50 -13.22 -4.74
C GLY A 509 28.56 -14.41 -5.71
N ALA A 510 27.49 -15.18 -5.85
CA ALA A 510 27.49 -16.37 -6.71
C ALA A 510 27.10 -16.07 -8.17
N GLY A 511 26.42 -14.97 -8.43
CA GLY A 511 25.98 -14.59 -9.78
C GLY A 511 27.02 -13.83 -10.62
N SER A 512 28.16 -13.40 -10.04
CA SER A 512 29.19 -12.67 -10.76
C SER A 512 30.29 -13.56 -11.34
N THR A 513 30.34 -14.86 -11.01
CA THR A 513 31.37 -15.79 -11.46
C THR A 513 30.99 -16.58 -12.71
N ILE A 514 29.83 -16.37 -13.30
CA ILE A 514 29.41 -17.04 -14.53
C ILE A 514 29.58 -16.11 -15.74
N ARG A 515 30.73 -15.44 -15.86
CA ARG A 515 31.27 -14.95 -17.13
C ARG A 515 32.75 -15.28 -17.24
N GLY A 516 33.02 -16.36 -17.91
CA GLY A 516 34.35 -16.65 -18.47
C GLY A 516 35.33 -17.23 -17.46
N GLY A 517 35.19 -18.49 -17.13
CA GLY A 517 36.19 -19.27 -16.43
C GLY A 517 35.60 -20.58 -15.96
N LYS A 518 36.03 -21.69 -16.54
CA LYS A 518 35.74 -23.04 -16.03
C LYS A 518 36.34 -23.20 -14.62
N SER A 519 35.65 -22.74 -13.59
CA SER A 519 35.95 -23.17 -12.23
C SER A 519 34.83 -24.12 -11.78
N ARG A 520 35.20 -25.38 -11.58
CA ARG A 520 34.40 -26.42 -10.93
C ARG A 520 34.19 -26.06 -9.45
N GLY A 521 33.37 -25.03 -9.16
CA GLY A 521 32.80 -24.84 -7.84
C GLY A 521 31.67 -25.86 -7.65
N LYS A 522 31.73 -26.67 -6.59
CA LYS A 522 30.66 -27.59 -6.22
C LYS A 522 29.35 -26.79 -6.17
N LYS A 523 28.38 -27.10 -7.05
CA LYS A 523 27.02 -26.63 -6.92
C LYS A 523 26.50 -27.15 -5.56
N LYS A 524 26.10 -26.25 -4.66
CA LYS A 524 25.37 -26.67 -3.46
C LYS A 524 24.11 -27.37 -3.93
N SER A 525 23.80 -28.51 -3.31
CA SER A 525 22.58 -29.24 -3.63
C SER A 525 21.35 -28.40 -3.22
N ALA A 526 20.23 -28.60 -3.89
CA ALA A 526 18.97 -27.98 -3.53
C ALA A 526 18.63 -28.22 -2.05
N ASN A 527 18.92 -29.42 -1.54
CA ASN A 527 18.71 -29.79 -0.14
C ASN A 527 19.54 -28.95 0.83
N GLU A 528 20.85 -28.69 0.56
CA GLU A 528 21.68 -27.84 1.43
C GLU A 528 21.15 -26.39 1.49
N LEU A 529 20.58 -25.90 0.39
CA LEU A 529 20.02 -24.54 0.37
C LEU A 529 18.67 -24.48 1.11
N MET A 530 17.84 -25.50 0.93
CA MET A 530 16.55 -25.61 1.64
C MET A 530 16.74 -25.87 3.14
N GLU A 531 17.77 -26.65 3.55
CA GLU A 531 18.11 -26.77 4.97
C GLU A 531 18.55 -25.43 5.57
N ASN A 532 19.30 -24.63 4.85
CA ASN A 532 19.66 -23.28 5.30
C ASN A 532 18.42 -22.37 5.42
N LEU A 533 17.45 -22.47 4.48
CA LEU A 533 16.21 -21.74 4.52
C LEU A 533 15.30 -22.20 5.68
N LYS A 534 15.17 -23.52 5.86
CA LYS A 534 14.43 -24.11 7.00
C LYS A 534 15.11 -23.78 8.34
N GLY A 535 16.44 -23.78 8.37
CA GLY A 535 17.24 -23.36 9.52
C GLY A 535 16.99 -21.92 9.91
N ALA A 536 16.86 -21.00 8.95
CA ALA A 536 16.51 -19.61 9.20
C ALA A 536 15.08 -19.49 9.80
N GLY A 537 14.11 -20.24 9.28
CA GLY A 537 12.76 -20.34 9.84
C GLY A 537 12.74 -20.97 11.23
N THR A 538 13.56 -22.00 11.45
CA THR A 538 13.66 -22.71 12.74
C THR A 538 14.34 -21.84 13.81
N ILE A 539 15.28 -20.99 13.44
CA ILE A 539 15.90 -20.01 14.36
C ILE A 539 14.82 -19.03 14.86
N ILE A 540 13.89 -18.64 14.02
CA ILE A 540 12.75 -17.80 14.42
C ILE A 540 11.83 -18.54 15.40
N LYS A 541 11.62 -19.85 15.23
CA LYS A 541 10.82 -20.69 16.15
C LYS A 541 11.54 -21.00 17.48
N LYS A 542 12.88 -21.09 17.47
CA LYS A 542 13.69 -21.42 18.66
C LYS A 542 14.14 -20.20 19.45
N ALA A 543 13.97 -18.99 18.92
CA ALA A 543 14.19 -17.79 19.70
C ALA A 543 13.10 -17.74 20.77
N ASN A 544 13.40 -18.29 21.94
CA ASN A 544 12.57 -18.18 23.12
C ASN A 544 12.72 -16.74 23.58
N PHE A 545 11.70 -15.94 23.35
CA PHE A 545 11.72 -14.50 23.58
C PHE A 545 11.68 -14.12 25.08
N ASP A 546 11.60 -15.14 25.94
CA ASP A 546 11.68 -14.99 27.41
C ASP A 546 13.10 -15.09 27.97
N ASP A 547 14.15 -15.22 27.12
CA ASP A 547 15.54 -15.27 27.58
C ASP A 547 16.09 -13.85 27.81
N PRO A 548 16.33 -13.44 29.08
CA PRO A 548 16.82 -12.10 29.40
C PRO A 548 18.29 -11.86 29.01
N SER A 549 18.99 -12.86 28.45
CA SER A 549 20.36 -12.73 27.97
C SER A 549 20.49 -11.98 26.63
N TRP A 550 19.38 -11.63 25.99
CA TRP A 550 19.34 -10.75 24.83
C TRP A 550 19.28 -9.29 25.31
N GLY A 551 20.34 -8.86 26.00
CA GLY A 551 20.48 -7.50 26.46
C GLY A 551 20.27 -6.48 25.34
N LEU A 552 19.16 -5.81 25.40
CA LEU A 552 18.95 -4.50 24.84
C LEU A 552 19.58 -3.52 25.82
N ASP A 553 20.88 -3.26 25.68
CA ASP A 553 21.42 -2.00 26.15
C ASP A 553 20.81 -0.90 25.26
N LEU A 554 19.97 -0.11 25.87
CA LEU A 554 19.26 1.06 25.36
C LEU A 554 20.20 2.14 24.81
#